data_704ed2b7d17c60d3ed091847b950bd74
#
_entry.id   704ed2b7d17c60d3ed091847b950bd74
#
_cell.length_a   1.000
_cell.length_b   1.000
_cell.length_c   1.000
_cell.angle_alpha   90.00
_cell.angle_beta   90.00
_cell.angle_gamma   90.00
#
_symmetry.space_group_name_H-M   'P 1'
#
loop_
_entity.id
_entity.type
_entity.pdbx_description
1 polymer ?
#
loop_
_entity_poly.entity_id
_entity_poly.type
_entity_poly.pdbx_seq_one_letter_code
_entity_poly.pdbx_strand_id
1 'polypeptide(L)' 'MEISDKVLQTTAQYSFDKFLKAMEEAAVSDELDEYHTAVGFICDAVGYMKECGIEEEELIGHIRETYKAHLSENTSIN' A
#
# COMPACT_ATOMS: atom_id res chain seq x y z
N MET A 1 13.76 11.74 14.14
CA MET A 1 12.94 12.91 13.74
C MET A 1 11.49 12.50 13.69
N GLU A 2 10.65 13.26 14.37
CA GLU A 2 9.22 12.97 14.36
C GLU A 2 8.56 13.58 13.14
N ILE A 3 7.63 12.84 12.59
CA ILE A 3 6.86 13.29 11.44
C ILE A 3 5.51 13.76 11.94
N SER A 4 5.10 14.96 11.55
CA SER A 4 3.84 15.54 12.03
C SER A 4 2.64 14.76 11.47
N ASP A 5 1.52 14.85 12.18
CA ASP A 5 0.28 14.21 11.73
C ASP A 5 -0.14 14.73 10.37
N LYS A 6 0.08 16.01 10.10
CA LYS A 6 -0.26 16.59 8.82
C LYS A 6 0.52 15.95 7.68
N VAL A 7 1.83 15.74 7.91
CA VAL A 7 2.67 15.10 6.89
C VAL A 7 2.23 13.67 6.66
N LEU A 8 1.88 12.94 7.74
CA LEU A 8 1.41 11.57 7.60
C LEU A 8 0.11 11.50 6.81
N GLN A 9 -0.83 12.41 7.10
CA GLN A 9 -2.10 12.44 6.37
C GLN A 9 -1.90 12.78 4.91
N THR A 10 -1.07 13.78 4.63
CA THR A 10 -0.78 14.19 3.26
C THR A 10 -0.12 13.06 2.49
N THR A 11 0.81 12.35 3.14
CA THR A 11 1.51 11.23 2.52
C THR A 11 0.54 10.09 2.21
N ALA A 12 -0.35 9.77 3.16
CA ALA A 12 -1.32 8.71 2.96
C ALA A 12 -2.25 9.04 1.79
N GLN A 13 -2.71 10.30 1.71
CA GLN A 13 -3.57 10.73 0.62
C GLN A 13 -2.83 10.65 -0.71
N TYR A 14 -1.58 11.10 -0.72
CA TYR A 14 -0.77 11.06 -1.93
C TYR A 14 -0.60 9.63 -2.45
N SER A 15 -0.23 8.72 -1.56
CA SER A 15 0.01 7.33 -1.97
C SER A 15 -1.28 6.66 -2.43
N PHE A 16 -2.38 6.95 -1.75
CA PHE A 16 -3.67 6.39 -2.14
C PHE A 16 -4.09 6.89 -3.53
N ASP A 17 -3.95 8.19 -3.77
CA ASP A 17 -4.31 8.77 -5.06
C ASP A 17 -3.51 8.16 -6.20
N LYS A 18 -2.21 7.96 -6.00
CA LYS A 18 -1.35 7.37 -7.02
C LYS A 18 -1.72 5.92 -7.28
N PHE A 19 -1.97 5.17 -6.22
CA PHE A 19 -2.36 3.78 -6.35
C PHE A 19 -3.70 3.65 -7.07
N LEU A 20 -4.69 4.45 -6.67
CA LEU A 20 -6.01 4.41 -7.28
C LEU A 20 -5.94 4.71 -8.77
N LYS A 21 -5.16 5.74 -9.12
CA LYS A 21 -5.01 6.11 -10.53
C LYS A 21 -4.39 4.97 -11.33
N ALA A 22 -3.38 4.32 -10.78
CA ALA A 22 -2.74 3.20 -11.46
C ALA A 22 -3.72 2.04 -11.66
N MET A 23 -4.57 1.78 -10.65
CA MET A 23 -5.57 0.73 -10.76
C MET A 23 -6.61 1.07 -11.81
N GLU A 24 -7.03 2.33 -11.88
CA GLU A 24 -8.00 2.75 -12.89
C GLU A 24 -7.42 2.60 -14.30
N GLU A 25 -6.17 2.96 -14.47
CA GLU A 25 -5.51 2.82 -15.76
C GLU A 25 -5.37 1.35 -16.16
N ALA A 26 -5.02 0.50 -15.21
CA ALA A 26 -4.87 -0.93 -15.49
C ALA A 26 -6.21 -1.57 -15.82
N ALA A 27 -7.29 -1.12 -15.18
CA ALA A 27 -8.61 -1.69 -15.38
C ALA A 27 -9.13 -1.49 -16.80
N VAL A 28 -8.73 -0.41 -17.46
CA VAL A 28 -9.21 -0.10 -18.80
C VAL A 28 -8.19 -0.39 -19.89
N SER A 29 -7.02 -0.88 -19.55
CA SER A 29 -5.95 -1.14 -20.51
C SER A 29 -5.98 -2.58 -20.98
N ASP A 30 -5.76 -2.77 -22.27
CA ASP A 30 -5.63 -4.11 -22.86
C ASP A 30 -4.25 -4.70 -22.61
N GLU A 31 -3.32 -3.88 -22.17
CA GLU A 31 -1.92 -4.28 -22.02
C GLU A 31 -1.50 -4.51 -20.58
N LEU A 32 -2.34 -4.12 -19.62
CA LEU A 32 -2.03 -4.23 -18.20
C LEU A 32 -3.01 -5.16 -17.50
N ASP A 33 -2.51 -5.85 -16.49
CA ASP A 33 -3.36 -6.68 -15.64
C ASP A 33 -3.51 -5.99 -14.29
N GLU A 34 -4.75 -5.81 -13.88
CA GLU A 34 -5.07 -5.08 -12.65
C GLU A 34 -4.46 -5.73 -11.42
N TYR A 35 -4.63 -7.04 -11.27
CA TYR A 35 -4.11 -7.76 -10.13
C TYR A 35 -2.59 -7.68 -10.07
N HIS A 36 -1.92 -7.93 -11.18
CA HIS A 36 -0.46 -7.92 -11.20
C HIS A 36 0.12 -6.52 -11.08
N THR A 37 -0.65 -5.50 -11.47
CA THR A 37 -0.22 -4.13 -11.23
C THR A 37 -0.18 -3.87 -9.72
N ALA A 38 -1.19 -4.33 -8.99
CA ALA A 38 -1.19 -4.19 -7.53
C ALA A 38 -0.03 -4.96 -6.91
N VAL A 39 0.23 -6.19 -7.38
CA VAL A 39 1.35 -6.98 -6.90
C VAL A 39 2.66 -6.26 -7.15
N GLY A 40 2.78 -5.61 -8.32
CA GLY A 40 3.98 -4.83 -8.65
C GLY A 40 4.24 -3.72 -7.66
N PHE A 41 3.18 -3.02 -7.21
CA PHE A 41 3.33 -1.99 -6.19
C PHE A 41 3.91 -2.57 -4.91
N ILE A 42 3.43 -3.75 -4.50
CA ILE A 42 3.95 -4.40 -3.29
C ILE A 42 5.42 -4.76 -3.47
N CYS A 43 5.77 -5.36 -4.60
CA CYS A 43 7.14 -5.79 -4.85
C CYS A 43 8.11 -4.61 -4.87
N ASP A 44 7.71 -3.52 -5.53
CA ASP A 44 8.55 -2.34 -5.61
C ASP A 44 8.72 -1.69 -4.24
N ALA A 45 7.64 -1.64 -3.46
CA ALA A 45 7.70 -1.08 -2.11
C ALA A 45 8.64 -1.91 -1.22
N VAL A 46 8.52 -3.23 -1.30
CA VAL A 46 9.38 -4.12 -0.51
C VAL A 46 10.84 -3.93 -0.90
N GLY A 47 11.12 -3.85 -2.20
CA GLY A 47 12.48 -3.64 -2.67
C GLY A 47 13.06 -2.34 -2.15
N TYR A 48 12.27 -1.26 -2.21
CA TYR A 48 12.71 0.03 -1.72
C TYR A 48 13.01 -0.01 -0.21
N MET A 49 12.12 -0.62 0.56
CA MET A 49 12.29 -0.70 2.00
C MET A 49 13.50 -1.53 2.38
N LYS A 50 13.77 -2.60 1.63
CA LYS A 50 14.98 -3.40 1.87
C LYS A 50 16.23 -2.56 1.64
N GLU A 51 16.23 -1.75 0.60
CA GLU A 51 17.36 -0.87 0.32
C GLU A 51 17.57 0.14 1.44
N CYS A 52 16.49 0.54 2.12
CA CYS A 52 16.55 1.45 3.24
C CYS A 52 16.94 0.78 4.55
N GLY A 53 17.15 -0.54 4.53
CA GLY A 53 17.58 -1.25 5.73
C GLY A 53 16.47 -1.70 6.64
N ILE A 54 15.22 -1.70 6.15
CA ILE A 54 14.08 -2.17 6.95
C ILE A 54 14.14 -3.68 7.05
N GLU A 55 13.99 -4.21 8.26
CA GLU A 55 14.03 -5.65 8.50
C GLU A 55 12.76 -6.34 8.02
N GLU A 56 12.91 -7.58 7.58
CA GLU A 56 11.79 -8.36 7.09
C GLU A 56 10.65 -8.46 8.10
N GLU A 57 11.00 -8.65 9.37
CA GLU A 57 10.01 -8.75 10.44
C GLU A 57 9.16 -7.50 10.54
N GLU A 58 9.77 -6.35 10.37
CA GLU A 58 9.06 -5.08 10.43
C GLU A 58 8.11 -4.94 9.25
N LEU A 59 8.55 -5.34 8.05
CA LEU A 59 7.70 -5.31 6.86
C LEU A 59 6.49 -6.21 7.02
N ILE A 60 6.72 -7.41 7.51
CA ILE A 60 5.65 -8.38 7.74
C ILE A 60 4.66 -7.84 8.76
N GLY A 61 5.18 -7.16 9.79
CA GLY A 61 4.33 -6.53 10.80
C GLY A 61 3.37 -5.51 10.22
N HIS A 62 3.87 -4.65 9.33
CA HIS A 62 3.01 -3.65 8.67
C HIS A 62 1.92 -4.32 7.84
N ILE A 63 2.27 -5.36 7.12
CA ILE A 63 1.31 -6.08 6.28
C ILE A 63 0.22 -6.72 7.14
N ARG A 64 0.61 -7.35 8.25
CA ARG A 64 -0.34 -7.99 9.15
C ARG A 64 -1.31 -6.99 9.77
N GLU A 65 -0.77 -5.85 10.23
CA GLU A 65 -1.61 -4.82 10.84
C GLU A 65 -2.61 -4.26 9.84
N THR A 66 -2.17 -4.03 8.60
CA THR A 66 -3.04 -3.55 7.55
C THR A 66 -4.14 -4.55 7.24
N TYR A 67 -3.78 -5.82 7.15
CA TYR A 67 -4.75 -6.87 6.87
C TYR A 67 -5.79 -6.98 7.97
N LYS A 68 -5.35 -6.90 9.23
CA LYS A 68 -6.25 -6.94 10.37
C LYS A 68 -7.23 -5.76 10.36
N ALA A 69 -6.73 -4.59 10.01
CA ALA A 69 -7.57 -3.40 9.97
C ALA A 69 -8.71 -3.58 8.97
N HIS A 70 -8.40 -4.15 7.79
CA HIS A 70 -9.43 -4.38 6.79
C HIS A 70 -10.42 -5.46 7.21
N LEU A 71 -9.94 -6.49 7.91
CA LEU A 71 -10.84 -7.51 8.44
C LEU A 71 -11.81 -6.92 9.46
N SER A 72 -11.30 -6.05 10.35
CA SER A 72 -12.14 -5.41 11.35
C SER A 72 -13.22 -4.57 10.71
N GLU A 73 -12.89 -3.84 9.66
CA GLU A 73 -13.85 -3.01 8.93
C GLU A 73 -14.94 -3.89 8.33
N ASN A 74 -14.57 -5.00 7.72
CA ASN A 74 -15.54 -5.91 7.12
C ASN A 74 -16.45 -6.52 8.18
N THR A 75 -15.89 -6.84 9.34
CA THR A 75 -16.66 -7.42 10.43
C THR A 75 -17.66 -6.44 10.98
N SER A 76 -17.30 -5.16 11.08
CA SER A 76 -18.14 -4.15 11.67
C SER A 76 -19.36 -3.80 10.82
N ILE A 77 -19.35 -4.15 9.55
CA ILE A 77 -20.46 -3.87 8.65
C ILE A 77 -21.66 -4.76 8.95
N ASN A 78 -21.42 -5.90 9.55
CA ASN A 78 -22.47 -6.82 9.91
C ASN A 78 -23.22 -6.35 11.15
#